data_968444bf68c1bede59f8bb69255e9609
#
_entry.id   968444bf68c1bede59f8bb69255e9609
#
_cell.length_a   1.000
_cell.length_b   1.000
_cell.length_c   1.000
_cell.angle_alpha   90.00
_cell.angle_beta   90.00
_cell.angle_gamma   90.00
#
_symmetry.space_group_name_H-M   'P 1'
#
loop_
_entity.id
_entity.type
_entity.pdbx_description
1 polymer ?
#
loop_
_entity_poly.entity_id
_entity_poly.type
_entity_poly.pdbx_seq_one_letter_code
_entity_poly.pdbx_strand_id
1 'polypeptide(L)'
;SLILLDINMPVMDGFEVLALMNRNHWIEDTPVIMISSEDGAAYVRRAYEMGASDYISRPFDAQVVHQRVFNTIKLYAKQRHLISLVTDQIQEKEKHNRMMVSILSQIVEFRNGESGSHVLHINTITGMLLERLMQKTDQYHLLWSDRFMITTASALHDIGKIGIDEKILNKPGKLTKEEFEI
;
A
#
# COMPACT_ATOMS: atom_id res chain seq x y z
N SER A 1 -19.46 -2.33 -10.21
CA SER A 1 -20.87 -2.74 -9.96
C SER A 1 -21.52 -1.75 -9.01
N LEU A 2 -22.84 -1.65 -9.02
CA LEU A 2 -23.67 -0.85 -8.10
C LEU A 2 -24.90 -1.69 -7.74
N ILE A 3 -25.38 -1.54 -6.50
CA ILE A 3 -26.57 -2.22 -6.02
C ILE A 3 -27.69 -1.19 -5.84
N LEU A 4 -28.86 -1.47 -6.43
CA LEU A 4 -30.12 -0.82 -6.09
C LEU A 4 -30.84 -1.73 -5.10
N LEU A 5 -31.05 -1.26 -3.88
CA LEU A 5 -31.55 -2.07 -2.77
C LEU A 5 -32.89 -1.52 -2.27
N ASP A 6 -33.94 -2.32 -2.39
CA ASP A 6 -35.23 -1.99 -1.79
C ASP A 6 -35.16 -2.26 -0.28
N ILE A 7 -35.81 -1.42 0.51
CA ILE A 7 -35.93 -1.63 1.96
C ILE A 7 -36.91 -2.78 2.25
N ASN A 8 -38.07 -2.78 1.60
CA ASN A 8 -39.16 -3.72 1.88
C ASN A 8 -39.01 -4.99 1.06
N MET A 9 -38.20 -5.93 1.54
CA MET A 9 -38.00 -7.23 0.90
C MET A 9 -38.41 -8.37 1.86
N PRO A 10 -38.93 -9.52 1.32
CA PRO A 10 -39.24 -10.68 2.15
C PRO A 10 -37.96 -11.35 2.66
N VAL A 11 -38.05 -11.98 3.86
CA VAL A 11 -36.98 -12.75 4.51
C VAL A 11 -35.89 -11.87 5.14
N MET A 12 -35.32 -10.94 4.40
CA MET A 12 -34.25 -10.02 4.85
C MET A 12 -34.54 -8.63 4.28
N ASP A 13 -34.67 -7.63 5.15
CA ASP A 13 -34.90 -6.25 4.71
C ASP A 13 -33.60 -5.57 4.15
N GLY A 14 -33.79 -4.44 3.47
CA GLY A 14 -32.66 -3.74 2.88
C GLY A 14 -31.63 -3.21 3.90
N PHE A 15 -32.05 -2.91 5.13
CA PHE A 15 -31.11 -2.49 6.18
C PHE A 15 -30.31 -3.67 6.73
N GLU A 16 -30.91 -4.86 6.81
CA GLU A 16 -30.20 -6.08 7.20
C GLU A 16 -29.16 -6.46 6.16
N VAL A 17 -29.48 -6.34 4.85
CA VAL A 17 -28.52 -6.52 3.75
C VAL A 17 -27.38 -5.50 3.87
N LEU A 18 -27.69 -4.23 4.10
CA LEU A 18 -26.70 -3.17 4.25
C LEU A 18 -25.79 -3.42 5.46
N ALA A 19 -26.35 -3.89 6.58
CA ALA A 19 -25.57 -4.26 7.76
C ALA A 19 -24.62 -5.45 7.49
N LEU A 20 -25.07 -6.43 6.70
CA LEU A 20 -24.24 -7.56 6.28
C LEU A 20 -23.10 -7.10 5.37
N MET A 21 -23.39 -6.20 4.43
CA MET A 21 -22.37 -5.61 3.54
C MET A 21 -21.32 -4.83 4.32
N ASN A 22 -21.71 -4.07 5.35
CA ASN A 22 -20.78 -3.37 6.24
C ASN A 22 -19.88 -4.34 7.01
N ARG A 23 -20.46 -5.37 7.61
CA ARG A 23 -19.71 -6.39 8.38
C ARG A 23 -18.63 -7.07 7.54
N ASN A 24 -18.89 -7.26 6.24
CA ASN A 24 -17.97 -7.91 5.32
C ASN A 24 -17.12 -6.90 4.50
N HIS A 25 -17.19 -5.60 4.78
CA HIS A 25 -16.48 -4.52 4.06
C HIS A 25 -16.82 -4.43 2.56
N TRP A 26 -17.92 -5.03 2.10
CA TRP A 26 -18.30 -5.00 0.68
C TRP A 26 -18.80 -3.63 0.23
N ILE A 27 -19.29 -2.81 1.17
CA ILE A 27 -19.80 -1.47 0.89
C ILE A 27 -18.69 -0.49 0.46
N GLU A 28 -17.43 -0.77 0.85
CA GLU A 28 -16.28 0.05 0.47
C GLU A 28 -16.02 0.01 -1.04
N ASP A 29 -16.28 -1.15 -1.66
CA ASP A 29 -16.05 -1.37 -3.09
C ASP A 29 -17.32 -1.33 -3.94
N THR A 30 -18.48 -1.45 -3.34
CA THR A 30 -19.76 -1.56 -4.06
C THR A 30 -20.75 -0.53 -3.55
N PRO A 31 -21.00 0.57 -4.29
CA PRO A 31 -21.98 1.56 -3.89
C PRO A 31 -23.39 0.97 -3.86
N VAL A 32 -24.13 1.37 -2.84
CA VAL A 32 -25.51 0.97 -2.63
C VAL A 32 -26.41 2.20 -2.67
N ILE A 33 -27.44 2.16 -3.52
CA ILE A 33 -28.51 3.15 -3.55
C ILE A 33 -29.76 2.48 -2.97
N MET A 34 -30.25 2.98 -1.85
CA MET A 34 -31.47 2.50 -1.24
C MET A 34 -32.70 3.04 -2.00
N ILE A 35 -33.70 2.19 -2.22
CA ILE A 35 -34.98 2.57 -2.83
C ILE A 35 -36.10 2.20 -1.87
N SER A 36 -37.04 3.13 -1.60
CA SER A 36 -38.14 2.84 -0.71
C SER A 36 -39.36 3.71 -0.94
N SER A 37 -40.51 3.24 -0.51
CA SER A 37 -41.71 4.03 -0.32
C SER A 37 -41.72 4.78 1.02
N GLU A 38 -40.83 4.43 1.94
CA GLU A 38 -40.66 5.13 3.21
C GLU A 38 -39.82 6.42 2.97
N ASP A 39 -40.47 7.57 3.19
CA ASP A 39 -39.88 8.90 2.96
C ASP A 39 -39.53 9.63 4.26
N GLY A 40 -39.74 8.99 5.40
CA GLY A 40 -39.43 9.56 6.69
C GLY A 40 -37.94 9.88 6.88
N ALA A 41 -37.64 11.12 7.35
CA ALA A 41 -36.28 11.58 7.58
C ALA A 41 -35.41 10.62 8.42
N ALA A 42 -36.04 9.82 9.29
CA ALA A 42 -35.35 8.81 10.09
C ALA A 42 -34.78 7.65 9.24
N TYR A 43 -35.55 7.18 8.26
CA TYR A 43 -35.10 6.13 7.33
C TYR A 43 -33.95 6.59 6.45
N VAL A 44 -34.08 7.78 5.91
CA VAL A 44 -33.03 8.41 5.09
C VAL A 44 -31.74 8.57 5.88
N ARG A 45 -31.83 9.09 7.11
CA ARG A 45 -30.67 9.26 7.99
C ARG A 45 -30.00 7.94 8.29
N ARG A 46 -30.78 6.92 8.68
CA ARG A 46 -30.29 5.58 8.98
C ARG A 46 -29.57 4.95 7.79
N ALA A 47 -30.10 5.12 6.57
CA ALA A 47 -29.46 4.60 5.36
C ALA A 47 -28.06 5.19 5.16
N TYR A 48 -27.91 6.52 5.28
CA TYR A 48 -26.61 7.19 5.17
C TYR A 48 -25.66 6.84 6.32
N GLU A 49 -26.15 6.75 7.56
CA GLU A 49 -25.35 6.31 8.72
C GLU A 49 -24.82 4.89 8.55
N MET A 50 -25.55 4.04 7.84
CA MET A 50 -25.14 2.69 7.50
C MET A 50 -24.33 2.61 6.20
N GLY A 51 -23.94 3.76 5.60
CA GLY A 51 -23.03 3.82 4.47
C GLY A 51 -23.68 3.69 3.09
N ALA A 52 -25.00 3.84 2.97
CA ALA A 52 -25.62 3.94 1.66
C ALA A 52 -25.07 5.15 0.90
N SER A 53 -24.80 4.97 -0.39
CA SER A 53 -24.26 6.02 -1.26
C SER A 53 -25.33 7.05 -1.65
N ASP A 54 -26.59 6.60 -1.73
CA ASP A 54 -27.73 7.48 -2.02
C ASP A 54 -29.04 6.80 -1.55
N TYR A 55 -30.12 7.62 -1.49
CA TYR A 55 -31.47 7.17 -1.12
C TYR A 55 -32.49 7.78 -2.09
N ILE A 56 -33.38 6.94 -2.62
CA ILE A 56 -34.42 7.32 -3.60
C ILE A 56 -35.79 6.94 -3.07
N SER A 57 -36.63 7.96 -2.80
CA SER A 57 -38.01 7.75 -2.37
C SER A 57 -38.93 7.50 -3.55
N ARG A 58 -39.93 6.62 -3.37
CA ARG A 58 -41.05 6.43 -4.32
C ARG A 58 -42.20 7.41 -4.00
N PRO A 59 -42.92 7.93 -5.03
CA PRO A 59 -42.69 7.72 -6.44
C PRO A 59 -41.47 8.49 -6.98
N PHE A 60 -40.73 7.91 -7.94
CA PHE A 60 -39.54 8.52 -8.50
C PHE A 60 -39.66 8.75 -10.01
N ASP A 61 -38.96 9.74 -10.51
CA ASP A 61 -38.74 9.97 -11.94
C ASP A 61 -37.62 9.06 -12.44
N ALA A 62 -37.88 8.29 -13.50
CA ALA A 62 -36.90 7.37 -14.07
C ALA A 62 -35.63 8.06 -14.59
N GLN A 63 -35.74 9.29 -15.10
CA GLN A 63 -34.58 10.06 -15.58
C GLN A 63 -33.70 10.49 -14.41
N VAL A 64 -34.32 10.91 -13.29
CA VAL A 64 -33.60 11.27 -12.06
C VAL A 64 -32.86 10.05 -11.49
N VAL A 65 -33.51 8.88 -11.41
CA VAL A 65 -32.88 7.63 -10.96
C VAL A 65 -31.69 7.28 -11.85
N HIS A 66 -31.89 7.30 -13.16
CA HIS A 66 -30.81 7.03 -14.12
C HIS A 66 -29.61 7.97 -13.91
N GLN A 67 -29.85 9.27 -13.73
CA GLN A 67 -28.79 10.24 -13.52
C GLN A 67 -28.04 10.02 -12.20
N ARG A 68 -28.73 9.67 -11.11
CA ARG A 68 -28.13 9.36 -9.79
C ARG A 68 -27.25 8.11 -9.89
N VAL A 69 -27.77 7.03 -10.47
CA VAL A 69 -27.02 5.79 -10.71
C VAL A 69 -25.76 6.07 -11.55
N PHE A 70 -25.91 6.81 -12.66
CA PHE A 70 -24.79 7.15 -13.53
C PHE A 70 -23.72 7.98 -12.82
N ASN A 71 -24.13 8.98 -12.06
CA ASN A 71 -23.20 9.82 -11.29
C ASN A 71 -22.46 9.00 -10.22
N THR A 72 -23.16 8.13 -9.51
CA THR A 72 -22.56 7.25 -8.50
C THR A 72 -21.55 6.30 -9.12
N ILE A 73 -21.91 5.63 -10.22
CA ILE A 73 -20.98 4.74 -10.95
C ILE A 73 -19.75 5.52 -11.42
N LYS A 74 -19.94 6.71 -11.99
CA LYS A 74 -18.86 7.57 -12.48
C LYS A 74 -17.91 8.00 -11.34
N LEU A 75 -18.45 8.34 -10.17
CA LEU A 75 -17.67 8.72 -9.00
C LEU A 75 -16.79 7.56 -8.52
N TYR A 76 -17.37 6.39 -8.33
CA TYR A 76 -16.66 5.21 -7.88
C TYR A 76 -15.64 4.71 -8.91
N ALA A 77 -15.94 4.80 -10.20
CA ALA A 77 -14.98 4.48 -11.26
C ALA A 77 -13.75 5.40 -11.21
N LYS A 78 -13.97 6.72 -11.02
CA LYS A 78 -12.87 7.68 -10.85
C LYS A 78 -12.03 7.39 -9.59
N GLN A 79 -12.69 7.10 -8.48
CA GLN A 79 -12.01 6.77 -7.22
C GLN A 79 -11.12 5.53 -7.38
N ARG A 80 -11.63 4.45 -7.97
CA ARG A 80 -10.84 3.24 -8.24
C ARG A 80 -9.66 3.52 -9.18
N HIS A 81 -9.89 4.32 -10.20
CA HIS A 81 -8.82 4.71 -11.12
C HIS A 81 -7.72 5.50 -10.41
N LEU A 82 -8.08 6.44 -9.53
CA LEU A 82 -7.10 7.18 -8.72
C LEU A 82 -6.32 6.27 -7.77
N ILE A 83 -6.99 5.34 -7.10
CA ILE A 83 -6.33 4.36 -6.23
C ILE A 83 -5.32 3.52 -7.03
N SER A 84 -5.71 3.02 -8.21
CA SER A 84 -4.81 2.27 -9.09
C SER A 84 -3.59 3.11 -9.47
N LEU A 85 -3.79 4.36 -9.94
CA LEU A 85 -2.68 5.25 -10.31
C LEU A 85 -1.71 5.51 -9.14
N VAL A 86 -2.25 5.75 -7.94
CA VAL A 86 -1.41 5.96 -6.74
C VAL A 86 -0.63 4.71 -6.40
N THR A 87 -1.27 3.54 -6.47
CA THR A 87 -0.60 2.25 -6.22
C THR A 87 0.52 2.00 -7.22
N ASP A 88 0.27 2.23 -8.50
CA ASP A 88 1.26 2.08 -9.57
C ASP A 88 2.44 3.04 -9.37
N GLN A 89 2.18 4.30 -9.00
CA GLN A 89 3.23 5.29 -8.71
C GLN A 89 4.09 4.91 -7.50
N ILE A 90 3.46 4.37 -6.45
CA ILE A 90 4.20 3.90 -5.27
C ILE A 90 5.14 2.75 -5.67
N GLN A 91 4.65 1.77 -6.42
CA GLN A 91 5.45 0.64 -6.88
C GLN A 91 6.62 1.07 -7.78
N GLU A 92 6.37 2.01 -8.70
CA GLU A 92 7.40 2.55 -9.57
C GLU A 92 8.47 3.32 -8.78
N LYS A 93 8.06 4.15 -7.82
CA LYS A 93 8.97 4.88 -6.94
C LYS A 93 9.84 3.92 -6.10
N GLU A 94 9.27 2.85 -5.59
CA GLU A 94 10.03 1.84 -4.85
C GLU A 94 11.06 1.13 -5.74
N LYS A 95 10.68 0.79 -6.97
CA LYS A 95 11.59 0.20 -7.96
C LYS A 95 12.76 1.14 -8.26
N HIS A 96 12.49 2.42 -8.47
CA HIS A 96 13.54 3.42 -8.70
C HIS A 96 14.46 3.59 -7.49
N ASN A 97 13.90 3.63 -6.27
CA ASN A 97 14.71 3.72 -5.06
C ASN A 97 15.64 2.51 -4.90
N ARG A 98 15.14 1.29 -5.13
CA ARG A 98 15.96 0.07 -5.10
C ARG A 98 17.08 0.11 -6.14
N MET A 99 16.77 0.59 -7.35
CA MET A 99 17.78 0.75 -8.41
C MET A 99 18.85 1.74 -8.01
N MET A 100 18.49 2.92 -7.46
CA MET A 100 19.46 3.92 -7.01
C MET A 100 20.36 3.37 -5.90
N VAL A 101 19.79 2.70 -4.89
CA VAL A 101 20.57 2.06 -3.82
C VAL A 101 21.53 1.03 -4.38
N SER A 102 21.07 0.18 -5.31
CA SER A 102 21.93 -0.82 -5.96
C SER A 102 23.10 -0.17 -6.73
N ILE A 103 22.83 0.89 -7.48
CA ILE A 103 23.88 1.61 -8.24
C ILE A 103 24.90 2.24 -7.29
N LEU A 104 24.44 2.94 -6.23
CA LEU A 104 25.32 3.56 -5.26
C LEU A 104 26.21 2.52 -4.57
N SER A 105 25.62 1.41 -4.14
CA SER A 105 26.37 0.33 -3.50
C SER A 105 27.40 -0.29 -4.44
N GLN A 106 27.05 -0.51 -5.71
CA GLN A 106 27.99 -1.01 -6.72
C GLN A 106 29.15 -0.05 -6.99
N ILE A 107 28.91 1.26 -6.98
CA ILE A 107 29.99 2.27 -7.14
C ILE A 107 30.98 2.17 -5.96
N VAL A 108 30.48 1.97 -4.75
CA VAL A 108 31.31 1.81 -3.55
C VAL A 108 32.16 0.54 -3.66
N GLU A 109 31.55 -0.58 -4.00
CA GLU A 109 32.25 -1.87 -4.18
C GLU A 109 33.31 -1.80 -5.27
N PHE A 110 33.00 -1.16 -6.40
CA PHE A 110 33.96 -0.99 -7.49
C PHE A 110 35.22 -0.26 -7.04
N ARG A 111 35.10 0.75 -6.16
CA ARG A 111 36.26 1.45 -5.57
C ARG A 111 37.11 0.54 -4.66
N ASN A 112 36.51 -0.45 -4.05
CA ASN A 112 37.20 -1.40 -3.15
C ASN A 112 37.83 -2.58 -3.90
N GLY A 113 37.69 -2.66 -5.23
CA GLY A 113 38.11 -3.84 -5.99
C GLY A 113 37.25 -5.08 -5.72
N GLU A 114 36.12 -4.92 -5.04
CA GLU A 114 35.17 -6.01 -4.78
C GLU A 114 34.24 -6.21 -5.98
N SER A 115 33.74 -7.43 -6.14
CA SER A 115 32.78 -7.73 -7.21
C SER A 115 31.39 -7.22 -6.84
N GLY A 116 30.70 -6.52 -7.74
CA GLY A 116 29.33 -6.00 -7.52
C GLY A 116 28.26 -7.03 -7.13
N SER A 117 28.66 -8.28 -6.93
CA SER A 117 27.80 -9.35 -6.40
C SER A 117 27.72 -9.36 -4.86
N HIS A 118 28.64 -8.71 -4.15
CA HIS A 118 28.69 -8.71 -2.68
C HIS A 118 27.46 -8.06 -2.07
N VAL A 119 27.08 -6.87 -2.49
CA VAL A 119 25.88 -6.17 -2.04
C VAL A 119 24.60 -6.98 -2.32
N LEU A 120 24.53 -7.63 -3.49
CA LEU A 120 23.39 -8.47 -3.83
C LEU A 120 23.26 -9.66 -2.85
N HIS A 121 24.38 -10.29 -2.50
CA HIS A 121 24.40 -11.38 -1.53
C HIS A 121 24.00 -10.90 -0.13
N ILE A 122 24.56 -9.79 0.36
CA ILE A 122 24.20 -9.22 1.67
C ILE A 122 22.71 -8.90 1.73
N ASN A 123 22.18 -8.25 0.71
CA ASN A 123 20.75 -7.91 0.64
C ASN A 123 19.87 -9.17 0.68
N THR A 124 20.23 -10.18 -0.11
CA THR A 124 19.51 -11.47 -0.16
C THR A 124 19.56 -12.18 1.19
N ILE A 125 20.75 -12.32 1.80
CA ILE A 125 20.94 -12.98 3.09
C ILE A 125 20.18 -12.25 4.19
N THR A 126 20.26 -10.92 4.23
CA THR A 126 19.51 -10.10 5.20
C THR A 126 18.01 -10.34 5.07
N GLY A 127 17.47 -10.37 3.85
CA GLY A 127 16.06 -10.67 3.60
C GLY A 127 15.66 -12.05 4.12
N MET A 128 16.47 -13.07 3.81
CA MET A 128 16.23 -14.46 4.27
C MET A 128 16.30 -14.59 5.80
N LEU A 129 17.25 -13.91 6.44
CA LEU A 129 17.40 -13.90 7.90
C LEU A 129 16.19 -13.24 8.59
N LEU A 130 15.73 -12.11 8.08
CA LEU A 130 14.53 -11.41 8.59
C LEU A 130 13.29 -12.29 8.45
N GLU A 131 13.11 -12.91 7.29
CA GLU A 131 11.99 -13.81 7.05
C GLU A 131 12.02 -15.01 8.01
N ARG A 132 13.20 -15.61 8.22
CA ARG A 132 13.37 -16.72 9.15
C ARG A 132 13.17 -16.31 10.61
N LEU A 133 13.60 -15.11 10.98
CA LEU A 133 13.37 -14.55 12.31
C LEU A 133 11.87 -14.42 12.62
N MET A 134 11.11 -13.85 11.69
CA MET A 134 9.65 -13.70 11.84
C MET A 134 8.90 -15.03 11.92
N GLN A 135 9.41 -16.08 11.27
CA GLN A 135 8.84 -17.42 11.37
C GLN A 135 9.13 -18.10 12.72
N LYS A 136 10.21 -17.72 13.39
CA LYS A 136 10.66 -18.40 14.62
C LYS A 136 10.18 -17.73 15.91
N THR A 137 9.83 -16.46 15.87
CA THR A 137 9.44 -15.70 17.08
C THR A 137 8.48 -14.58 16.73
N ASP A 138 7.46 -14.42 17.56
CA ASP A 138 6.52 -13.30 17.51
C ASP A 138 7.00 -12.08 18.32
N GLN A 139 8.23 -12.13 18.87
CA GLN A 139 8.78 -11.07 19.71
C GLN A 139 8.99 -9.77 18.93
N TYR A 140 9.24 -9.85 17.62
CA TYR A 140 9.51 -8.70 16.75
C TYR A 140 8.35 -8.53 15.76
N HIS A 141 7.52 -7.51 16.00
CA HIS A 141 6.45 -7.11 15.07
C HIS A 141 7.01 -6.23 13.96
N LEU A 142 7.85 -6.80 13.09
CA LEU A 142 8.43 -6.07 11.96
C LEU A 142 7.36 -5.88 10.87
N LEU A 143 7.01 -4.62 10.63
CA LEU A 143 6.18 -4.25 9.50
C LEU A 143 6.95 -4.45 8.18
N TRP A 144 6.23 -4.48 7.07
CA TRP A 144 6.86 -4.54 5.77
C TRP A 144 7.85 -3.38 5.54
N SER A 145 7.52 -2.17 5.99
CA SER A 145 8.38 -0.99 5.97
C SER A 145 9.72 -1.20 6.70
N ASP A 146 9.68 -1.86 7.87
CA ASP A 146 10.88 -2.09 8.68
C ASP A 146 11.81 -3.08 7.98
N ARG A 147 11.25 -4.15 7.43
CA ARG A 147 11.99 -5.13 6.62
C ARG A 147 12.65 -4.47 5.42
N PHE A 148 11.91 -3.61 4.72
CA PHE A 148 12.42 -2.87 3.59
C PHE A 148 13.57 -1.92 4.00
N MET A 149 13.43 -1.18 5.10
CA MET A 149 14.49 -0.31 5.62
C MET A 149 15.74 -1.08 6.00
N ILE A 150 15.62 -2.18 6.74
CA ILE A 150 16.76 -3.00 7.17
C ILE A 150 17.50 -3.58 5.96
N THR A 151 16.77 -4.11 4.98
CA THR A 151 17.37 -4.68 3.77
C THR A 151 18.06 -3.59 2.93
N THR A 152 17.46 -2.40 2.83
CA THR A 152 18.07 -1.26 2.13
C THR A 152 19.31 -0.76 2.85
N ALA A 153 19.26 -0.64 4.18
CA ALA A 153 20.40 -0.23 5.00
C ALA A 153 21.55 -1.25 4.90
N SER A 154 21.25 -2.54 4.83
CA SER A 154 22.29 -3.58 4.66
C SER A 154 23.03 -3.43 3.34
N ALA A 155 22.37 -3.00 2.28
CA ALA A 155 23.00 -2.73 0.99
C ALA A 155 23.94 -1.49 1.02
N LEU A 156 23.68 -0.55 1.93
CA LEU A 156 24.42 0.69 2.10
C LEU A 156 25.45 0.65 3.23
N HIS A 157 25.70 -0.53 3.83
CA HIS A 157 26.58 -0.66 5.02
C HIS A 157 27.97 -0.05 4.83
N ASP A 158 28.46 -0.06 3.61
CA ASP A 158 29.81 0.42 3.22
C ASP A 158 29.80 1.81 2.56
N ILE A 159 28.67 2.52 2.53
CA ILE A 159 28.52 3.81 1.84
C ILE A 159 29.56 4.85 2.34
N GLY A 160 29.98 4.77 3.60
CA GLY A 160 31.00 5.64 4.20
C GLY A 160 32.36 5.55 3.52
N LYS A 161 32.67 4.44 2.85
CA LYS A 161 33.91 4.24 2.12
C LYS A 161 34.10 5.25 0.97
N ILE A 162 33.03 5.91 0.51
CA ILE A 162 33.10 6.98 -0.50
C ILE A 162 33.99 8.14 -0.02
N GLY A 163 33.99 8.43 1.26
CA GLY A 163 34.78 9.52 1.86
C GLY A 163 36.25 9.18 2.10
N ILE A 164 36.65 7.93 1.97
CA ILE A 164 38.02 7.49 2.28
C ILE A 164 38.94 7.65 1.03
N ASP A 165 40.14 8.16 1.24
CA ASP A 165 41.13 8.26 0.19
C ASP A 165 41.50 6.87 -0.37
N GLU A 166 41.57 6.75 -1.68
CA GLU A 166 41.85 5.50 -2.38
C GLU A 166 43.18 4.86 -1.97
N LYS A 167 44.17 5.68 -1.62
CA LYS A 167 45.47 5.20 -1.13
C LYS A 167 45.38 4.50 0.21
N ILE A 168 44.40 4.89 1.05
CA ILE A 168 44.14 4.26 2.34
C ILE A 168 43.28 3.03 2.11
N LEU A 169 42.18 3.18 1.35
CA LEU A 169 41.22 2.15 1.08
C LEU A 169 41.81 0.89 0.43
N ASN A 170 42.67 1.10 -0.57
CA ASN A 170 43.34 0.04 -1.35
C ASN A 170 44.79 -0.18 -0.93
N LYS A 171 45.20 0.24 0.26
CA LYS A 171 46.57 0.10 0.75
C LYS A 171 46.97 -1.38 0.82
N PRO A 172 48.04 -1.80 0.15
CA PRO A 172 48.58 -3.14 0.30
C PRO A 172 49.27 -3.27 1.66
N GLY A 173 48.55 -3.88 2.66
CA GLY A 173 49.09 -4.11 3.98
C GLY A 173 48.22 -3.50 5.09
N LYS A 174 48.79 -3.47 6.32
CA LYS A 174 48.07 -2.92 7.47
C LYS A 174 48.02 -1.41 7.48
N LEU A 175 46.93 -0.80 7.88
CA LEU A 175 46.80 0.63 8.12
C LEU A 175 47.61 1.03 9.35
N THR A 176 48.18 2.23 9.34
CA THR A 176 48.72 2.86 10.55
C THR A 176 47.60 3.29 11.49
N LYS A 177 47.92 3.67 12.71
CA LYS A 177 46.89 4.14 13.68
C LYS A 177 46.20 5.41 13.16
N GLU A 178 46.98 6.34 12.57
CA GLU A 178 46.46 7.60 12.03
C GLU A 178 45.57 7.37 10.79
N GLU A 179 45.91 6.41 9.96
CA GLU A 179 45.12 6.04 8.76
C GLU A 179 43.82 5.30 9.18
N PHE A 180 43.80 4.65 10.34
CA PHE A 180 42.61 3.94 10.85
C PHE A 180 41.61 4.87 11.54
N GLU A 181 42.06 6.04 12.00
CA GLU A 181 41.24 7.06 12.66
C GLU A 181 40.53 8.01 11.70
N ILE A 182 40.79 7.88 10.37
CA ILE A 182 40.09 8.65 9.31
C ILE A 182 38.76 8.02 8.97
#